data_4cf123f9bcbe38554156748b4893d0ae
#
_entry.id   4cf123f9bcbe38554156748b4893d0ae
#
_cell.length_a   1.000
_cell.length_b   1.000
_cell.length_c   1.000
_cell.angle_alpha   90.00
_cell.angle_beta   90.00
_cell.angle_gamma   90.00
#
_symmetry.space_group_name_H-M   'P 1'
#
loop_
_entity.id
_entity.type
_entity.pdbx_description
1 polymer ?
#
loop_
_entity_poly.entity_id
_entity_poly.type
_entity_poly.pdbx_seq_one_letter_code
_entity_poly.pdbx_strand_id
1 'polypeptide(L)'
;AQAAERFVPAEDVTPWDGVLMADSYGAVSPQGSISGVGGSGDQSGTDNNCQNLNIWTPGVNDGQSRPVMVWLHGGGFSTGSANEAGYDGENLSREGDVVVVSVNHRLNTFGFLDLSAYGDKYRYSANVGMMDIVDALEWIQNNIAAFGGDPDNVTVFGQSGGGAKVLALMSSPYAEGLFDKGIVQSGATETMGVVFNSQEASSALTENILDILGITADNIEDIQTVPVDELQSAAAQALQETGQELQLPAALGGGYSMDWEPVVDGDFLPTDPVTEDSFAEAGRDIPLLIGSNLNEWSGFFDADPIEETPELQAALRAAYPNKPGLTADQVDAATIRLPLLKIMSHKADQGGAPVYAYMFTYGNSYHTAEIPYVFNNLGADATAEQRELADQMSMVWINFARNGIPSADGLPEWEPYTREGGATMILDTEPELVYHHDQALMELLAPGYTY
;
A
#
# COMPACT_ATOMS: atom_id res chain seq x y z
N ALA A 1 6.95 -17.88 7.62
CA ALA A 1 5.79 -18.79 7.44
C ALA A 1 5.98 -19.61 6.16
N GLN A 2 5.26 -20.72 6.01
CA GLN A 2 5.28 -21.57 4.82
C GLN A 2 3.84 -21.92 4.44
N ALA A 3 3.44 -21.67 3.20
CA ALA A 3 2.14 -22.13 2.71
C ALA A 3 2.26 -23.60 2.30
N ALA A 4 1.89 -24.50 3.20
CA ALA A 4 1.83 -25.94 2.92
C ALA A 4 0.76 -26.27 1.88
N GLU A 5 -0.35 -25.52 1.88
CA GLU A 5 -1.48 -25.64 0.98
C GLU A 5 -1.93 -24.26 0.48
N ARG A 6 -2.66 -24.20 -0.64
CA ARG A 6 -3.28 -22.99 -1.14
C ARG A 6 -4.47 -22.57 -0.26
N PHE A 7 -4.77 -21.29 -0.22
CA PHE A 7 -5.98 -20.69 0.37
C PHE A 7 -6.17 -20.93 1.88
N VAL A 8 -5.15 -21.37 2.56
CA VAL A 8 -5.16 -21.55 4.02
C VAL A 8 -4.05 -20.70 4.66
N PRO A 9 -4.17 -20.34 5.94
CA PRO A 9 -3.10 -19.66 6.66
C PRO A 9 -1.78 -20.42 6.53
N ALA A 10 -0.68 -19.68 6.48
CA ALA A 10 0.64 -20.27 6.43
C ALA A 10 0.99 -20.93 7.78
N GLU A 11 1.88 -21.92 7.75
CA GLU A 11 2.38 -22.60 8.94
C GLU A 11 3.72 -21.98 9.39
N ASP A 12 4.03 -22.15 10.66
CA ASP A 12 5.33 -21.79 11.18
C ASP A 12 6.47 -22.49 10.42
N VAL A 13 7.57 -21.77 10.26
CA VAL A 13 8.76 -22.34 9.63
C VAL A 13 9.32 -23.45 10.49
N THR A 14 9.53 -24.63 9.91
CA THR A 14 10.24 -25.72 10.60
C THR A 14 11.66 -25.29 10.95
N PRO A 15 12.06 -25.34 12.22
CA PRO A 15 13.44 -25.04 12.61
C PRO A 15 14.46 -25.87 11.83
N TRP A 16 15.59 -25.27 11.48
CA TRP A 16 16.66 -25.94 10.76
C TRP A 16 17.96 -25.90 11.55
N ASP A 17 18.85 -26.87 11.27
CA ASP A 17 20.20 -26.90 11.80
C ASP A 17 21.18 -26.20 10.83
N GLY A 18 22.15 -25.47 11.36
CA GLY A 18 23.20 -24.83 10.56
C GLY A 18 22.83 -23.44 10.04
N VAL A 19 23.43 -23.09 8.91
CA VAL A 19 23.25 -21.75 8.29
C VAL A 19 22.35 -21.85 7.07
N LEU A 20 21.26 -21.09 7.08
CA LEU A 20 20.44 -20.86 5.89
C LEU A 20 21.14 -19.78 5.04
N MET A 21 21.44 -20.11 3.79
CA MET A 21 21.93 -19.12 2.82
C MET A 21 20.79 -18.22 2.40
N ALA A 22 20.89 -16.93 2.70
CA ALA A 22 19.90 -15.90 2.40
C ALA A 22 20.57 -14.73 1.64
N ASP A 23 21.30 -15.06 0.57
CA ASP A 23 22.09 -14.16 -0.27
C ASP A 23 21.47 -13.92 -1.65
N SER A 24 20.21 -14.32 -1.83
CA SER A 24 19.40 -14.09 -3.02
C SER A 24 17.92 -13.94 -2.63
N TYR A 25 17.19 -13.21 -3.45
CA TYR A 25 15.75 -13.03 -3.26
C TYR A 25 14.99 -14.37 -3.34
N GLY A 26 13.95 -14.49 -2.52
CA GLY A 26 13.04 -15.64 -2.51
C GLY A 26 12.03 -15.59 -3.65
N ALA A 27 11.21 -16.65 -3.74
CA ALA A 27 10.12 -16.73 -4.70
C ALA A 27 9.07 -15.63 -4.45
N VAL A 28 8.38 -15.24 -5.52
CA VAL A 28 7.25 -14.31 -5.48
C VAL A 28 5.92 -15.03 -5.74
N SER A 29 4.80 -14.45 -5.37
CA SER A 29 3.48 -15.02 -5.65
C SER A 29 3.26 -15.20 -7.15
N PRO A 30 2.64 -16.30 -7.60
CA PRO A 30 2.23 -16.43 -8.99
C PRO A 30 1.32 -15.28 -9.39
N GLN A 31 1.67 -14.60 -10.49
CA GLN A 31 0.97 -13.39 -10.93
C GLN A 31 1.08 -13.20 -12.44
N GLY A 32 0.12 -12.50 -13.02
CA GLY A 32 0.19 -12.03 -14.40
C GLY A 32 0.97 -10.72 -14.50
N SER A 33 1.23 -10.25 -15.72
CA SER A 33 1.76 -8.91 -15.96
C SER A 33 0.62 -7.93 -16.12
N ILE A 34 0.61 -6.84 -15.36
CA ILE A 34 -0.24 -5.67 -15.64
C ILE A 34 0.47 -4.83 -16.70
N SER A 35 -0.14 -4.67 -17.87
CA SER A 35 0.40 -3.77 -18.89
C SER A 35 0.30 -2.32 -18.42
N GLY A 36 1.45 -1.68 -18.20
CA GLY A 36 1.56 -0.23 -18.03
C GLY A 36 1.72 0.30 -16.61
N VAL A 37 1.50 -0.50 -15.58
CA VAL A 37 1.68 -0.05 -14.20
C VAL A 37 2.59 -1.02 -13.45
N GLY A 38 3.79 -0.59 -13.16
CA GLY A 38 4.72 -1.13 -12.17
C GLY A 38 5.16 -2.57 -12.33
N GLY A 39 6.46 -2.78 -12.22
CA GLY A 39 7.04 -4.04 -11.85
C GLY A 39 7.18 -5.07 -12.99
N SER A 40 8.20 -4.90 -13.82
CA SER A 40 8.85 -6.03 -14.50
C SER A 40 9.71 -6.79 -13.48
N GLY A 41 9.15 -7.17 -12.34
CA GLY A 41 9.82 -8.03 -11.39
C GLY A 41 10.20 -9.35 -12.08
N ASP A 42 11.38 -9.87 -11.78
CA ASP A 42 11.84 -11.15 -12.28
C ASP A 42 10.84 -12.25 -11.88
N GLN A 43 10.00 -12.66 -12.82
CA GLN A 43 8.98 -13.71 -12.65
C GLN A 43 9.58 -15.12 -12.65
N SER A 44 10.92 -15.23 -12.75
CA SER A 44 11.62 -16.51 -12.89
C SER A 44 11.56 -17.41 -11.64
N GLY A 45 11.04 -16.88 -10.53
CA GLY A 45 10.94 -17.58 -9.25
C GLY A 45 9.56 -17.51 -8.62
N THR A 46 8.46 -17.77 -9.37
CA THR A 46 7.11 -17.81 -8.78
C THR A 46 6.83 -19.14 -8.10
N ASP A 47 6.26 -19.07 -6.88
CA ASP A 47 5.84 -20.26 -6.12
C ASP A 47 4.65 -19.90 -5.22
N ASN A 48 3.81 -20.86 -4.90
CA ASN A 48 2.77 -20.69 -3.87
C ASN A 48 3.37 -20.48 -2.47
N ASN A 49 4.57 -21.00 -2.22
CA ASN A 49 5.34 -20.77 -1.01
C ASN A 49 6.24 -19.53 -1.18
N CYS A 50 5.61 -18.38 -1.35
CA CYS A 50 6.24 -17.10 -1.61
C CYS A 50 6.38 -16.20 -0.37
N GLN A 51 6.00 -16.70 0.81
CA GLN A 51 6.09 -15.95 2.06
C GLN A 51 7.55 -15.86 2.51
N ASN A 52 8.18 -14.77 2.16
CA ASN A 52 9.56 -14.48 2.53
C ASN A 52 9.75 -12.97 2.76
N LEU A 53 10.87 -12.61 3.36
CA LEU A 53 11.25 -11.23 3.59
C LEU A 53 12.72 -11.02 3.33
N ASN A 54 13.10 -9.78 3.03
CA ASN A 54 14.49 -9.35 2.87
C ASN A 54 14.82 -8.35 3.97
N ILE A 55 16.07 -8.36 4.47
CA ILE A 55 16.50 -7.50 5.57
C ILE A 55 17.79 -6.79 5.18
N TRP A 56 17.80 -5.46 5.30
CA TRP A 56 18.99 -4.63 5.25
C TRP A 56 19.26 -4.07 6.64
N THR A 57 20.45 -4.28 7.14
CA THR A 57 20.83 -3.84 8.49
C THR A 57 22.28 -3.37 8.55
N PRO A 58 22.57 -2.30 9.33
CA PRO A 58 23.95 -1.88 9.59
C PRO A 58 24.78 -2.88 10.41
N GLY A 59 24.12 -3.78 11.17
CA GLY A 59 24.82 -4.74 12.00
C GLY A 59 23.95 -5.83 12.61
N VAL A 60 24.48 -7.05 12.67
CA VAL A 60 23.82 -8.20 13.27
C VAL A 60 24.42 -8.49 14.65
N ASN A 61 23.59 -8.81 15.62
CA ASN A 61 24.00 -9.13 17.00
C ASN A 61 24.95 -8.08 17.64
N ASP A 62 24.79 -6.80 17.29
CA ASP A 62 25.61 -5.70 17.76
C ASP A 62 25.09 -5.02 19.02
N GLY A 63 23.96 -5.48 19.53
CA GLY A 63 23.32 -4.98 20.77
C GLY A 63 22.66 -3.62 20.61
N GLN A 64 22.44 -3.15 19.36
CA GLN A 64 21.67 -1.95 19.10
C GLN A 64 20.16 -2.27 19.06
N SER A 65 19.35 -1.22 19.20
CA SER A 65 17.89 -1.23 19.06
C SER A 65 17.50 -0.15 18.05
N ARG A 66 17.61 -0.48 16.76
CA ARG A 66 17.31 0.45 15.67
C ARG A 66 15.84 0.43 15.31
N PRO A 67 15.25 1.55 14.90
CA PRO A 67 13.93 1.55 14.30
C PRO A 67 13.87 0.54 13.15
N VAL A 68 12.75 -0.17 13.04
CA VAL A 68 12.49 -1.12 11.96
C VAL A 68 11.48 -0.54 11.00
N MET A 69 11.79 -0.53 9.71
CA MET A 69 10.92 -0.03 8.64
C MET A 69 10.52 -1.20 7.74
N VAL A 70 9.24 -1.55 7.72
CA VAL A 70 8.70 -2.71 6.98
C VAL A 70 7.97 -2.23 5.73
N TRP A 71 8.56 -2.50 4.56
CA TRP A 71 8.00 -2.13 3.27
C TRP A 71 6.98 -3.14 2.77
N LEU A 72 5.82 -2.62 2.37
CA LEU A 72 4.75 -3.34 1.69
C LEU A 72 4.62 -2.79 0.26
N HIS A 73 4.90 -3.64 -0.73
CA HIS A 73 4.92 -3.26 -2.14
C HIS A 73 3.53 -2.93 -2.69
N GLY A 74 3.49 -2.13 -3.77
CA GLY A 74 2.30 -1.79 -4.53
C GLY A 74 1.86 -2.89 -5.52
N GLY A 75 1.10 -2.47 -6.52
CA GLY A 75 0.49 -3.38 -7.50
C GLY A 75 -0.89 -3.90 -7.06
N GLY A 76 -1.61 -3.10 -6.27
CA GLY A 76 -2.86 -3.51 -5.65
C GLY A 76 -2.65 -4.68 -4.71
N PHE A 77 -3.54 -5.64 -4.77
CA PHE A 77 -3.41 -6.96 -4.13
C PHE A 77 -3.21 -8.07 -5.18
N SER A 78 -2.93 -7.69 -6.42
CA SER A 78 -2.90 -8.58 -7.58
C SER A 78 -1.49 -8.91 -8.06
N THR A 79 -0.56 -7.95 -7.98
CA THR A 79 0.81 -8.04 -8.55
C THR A 79 1.84 -7.33 -7.67
N GLY A 80 3.11 -7.36 -8.12
CA GLY A 80 4.24 -6.75 -7.44
C GLY A 80 5.05 -7.72 -6.60
N SER A 81 6.15 -7.26 -6.07
CA SER A 81 6.99 -8.03 -5.16
C SER A 81 7.95 -7.15 -4.35
N ALA A 82 8.44 -7.70 -3.25
CA ALA A 82 9.51 -7.10 -2.47
C ALA A 82 10.89 -7.18 -3.15
N ASN A 83 10.99 -7.86 -4.29
CA ASN A 83 12.25 -8.13 -4.99
C ASN A 83 12.59 -7.05 -6.04
N GLU A 84 11.76 -6.02 -6.18
CA GLU A 84 11.97 -4.95 -7.14
C GLU A 84 13.17 -4.08 -6.75
N ALA A 85 14.03 -3.76 -7.73
CA ALA A 85 15.25 -3.00 -7.50
C ALA A 85 15.01 -1.58 -6.91
N GLY A 86 13.81 -1.01 -7.13
CA GLY A 86 13.40 0.27 -6.56
C GLY A 86 13.23 0.23 -5.03
N TYR A 87 13.07 -0.96 -4.47
CA TYR A 87 12.82 -1.17 -3.03
C TYR A 87 14.05 -1.66 -2.27
N ASP A 88 15.24 -1.54 -2.87
CA ASP A 88 16.50 -1.85 -2.17
C ASP A 88 16.66 -0.95 -0.95
N GLY A 89 16.70 -1.55 0.23
CA GLY A 89 16.76 -0.85 1.51
C GLY A 89 18.16 -0.45 1.97
N GLU A 90 19.21 -0.70 1.15
CA GLU A 90 20.60 -0.46 1.56
C GLU A 90 20.84 1.00 1.95
N ASN A 91 20.39 1.94 1.11
CA ASN A 91 20.63 3.37 1.36
C ASN A 91 19.89 3.86 2.61
N LEU A 92 18.58 3.53 2.76
CA LEU A 92 17.82 3.86 3.97
C LEU A 92 18.48 3.29 5.23
N SER A 93 18.88 2.01 5.17
CA SER A 93 19.50 1.32 6.31
C SER A 93 20.82 1.97 6.72
N ARG A 94 21.68 2.27 5.74
CA ARG A 94 23.00 2.86 5.99
C ARG A 94 22.93 4.30 6.47
N GLU A 95 22.09 5.12 5.85
CA GLU A 95 22.02 6.55 6.12
C GLU A 95 21.21 6.86 7.37
N GLY A 96 20.16 6.08 7.60
CA GLY A 96 19.28 6.25 8.75
C GLY A 96 19.71 5.50 10.00
N ASP A 97 20.71 4.61 9.94
CA ASP A 97 20.96 3.64 11.02
C ASP A 97 19.65 2.97 11.47
N VAL A 98 18.94 2.40 10.50
CA VAL A 98 17.66 1.69 10.67
C VAL A 98 17.75 0.30 10.08
N VAL A 99 16.87 -0.60 10.52
CA VAL A 99 16.68 -1.89 9.86
C VAL A 99 15.52 -1.76 8.86
N VAL A 100 15.75 -2.11 7.60
CA VAL A 100 14.73 -2.12 6.56
C VAL A 100 14.36 -3.55 6.26
N VAL A 101 13.06 -3.84 6.21
CA VAL A 101 12.51 -5.15 5.86
C VAL A 101 11.56 -4.97 4.69
N SER A 102 11.62 -5.82 3.67
CA SER A 102 10.59 -5.88 2.63
C SER A 102 9.94 -7.26 2.61
N VAL A 103 8.62 -7.31 2.40
CA VAL A 103 7.82 -8.52 2.60
C VAL A 103 7.19 -8.97 1.30
N ASN A 104 7.35 -10.26 0.95
CA ASN A 104 6.58 -10.96 -0.05
C ASN A 104 5.46 -11.75 0.61
N HIS A 105 4.29 -11.71 0.01
CA HIS A 105 3.08 -12.37 0.48
C HIS A 105 2.25 -12.89 -0.71
N ARG A 106 1.27 -13.73 -0.46
CA ARG A 106 0.34 -14.21 -1.49
C ARG A 106 -0.51 -13.07 -2.04
N LEU A 107 -0.75 -13.11 -3.35
CA LEU A 107 -1.49 -12.11 -4.12
C LEU A 107 -2.63 -12.76 -4.89
N ASN A 108 -3.51 -11.96 -5.44
CA ASN A 108 -4.59 -12.34 -6.35
C ASN A 108 -5.41 -13.54 -5.84
N THR A 109 -5.75 -14.48 -6.69
CA THR A 109 -6.49 -15.69 -6.32
C THR A 109 -5.83 -16.44 -5.15
N PHE A 110 -4.50 -16.47 -5.08
CA PHE A 110 -3.77 -17.19 -4.03
C PHE A 110 -3.83 -16.54 -2.65
N GLY A 111 -4.06 -15.23 -2.61
CA GLY A 111 -4.14 -14.45 -1.37
C GLY A 111 -5.55 -14.08 -0.92
N PHE A 112 -6.53 -14.08 -1.85
CA PHE A 112 -7.82 -13.43 -1.62
C PHE A 112 -9.05 -14.17 -2.15
N LEU A 113 -8.91 -15.43 -2.59
CA LEU A 113 -10.06 -16.26 -2.98
C LEU A 113 -10.85 -16.71 -1.74
N ASP A 114 -12.11 -16.30 -1.65
CA ASP A 114 -12.98 -16.62 -0.53
C ASP A 114 -13.63 -18.01 -0.63
N LEU A 115 -13.03 -18.99 -0.01
CA LEU A 115 -13.55 -20.34 0.11
C LEU A 115 -14.19 -20.60 1.49
N SER A 116 -14.46 -19.58 2.30
CA SER A 116 -14.92 -19.73 3.68
C SER A 116 -16.24 -20.51 3.81
N ALA A 117 -17.11 -20.42 2.80
CA ALA A 117 -18.36 -21.20 2.74
C ALA A 117 -18.17 -22.71 2.52
N TYR A 118 -16.95 -23.15 2.14
CA TYR A 118 -16.68 -24.55 1.76
C TYR A 118 -15.99 -25.38 2.83
N GLY A 119 -15.92 -24.88 4.06
CA GLY A 119 -15.46 -25.61 5.25
C GLY A 119 -14.48 -24.84 6.13
N ASP A 120 -14.38 -25.28 7.38
CA ASP A 120 -13.56 -24.62 8.42
C ASP A 120 -12.09 -24.46 8.03
N LYS A 121 -11.55 -25.35 7.21
CA LYS A 121 -10.20 -25.29 6.65
C LYS A 121 -9.94 -23.97 5.92
N TYR A 122 -10.95 -23.46 5.22
CA TYR A 122 -10.86 -22.28 4.37
C TYR A 122 -11.41 -21.01 5.03
N ARG A 123 -11.69 -21.03 6.33
CA ARG A 123 -12.30 -19.93 7.05
C ARG A 123 -11.65 -18.56 6.78
N TYR A 124 -10.33 -18.55 6.63
CA TYR A 124 -9.54 -17.31 6.44
C TYR A 124 -9.10 -17.08 4.99
N SER A 125 -9.55 -17.90 4.05
CA SER A 125 -9.04 -17.89 2.66
C SER A 125 -9.16 -16.54 1.96
N ALA A 126 -10.20 -15.78 2.27
CA ALA A 126 -10.45 -14.44 1.73
C ALA A 126 -9.34 -13.40 2.06
N ASN A 127 -8.55 -13.63 3.11
CA ASN A 127 -7.58 -12.68 3.62
C ASN A 127 -6.19 -13.29 3.91
N VAL A 128 -5.91 -14.50 3.41
CA VAL A 128 -4.62 -15.16 3.70
C VAL A 128 -3.41 -14.38 3.19
N GLY A 129 -3.57 -13.57 2.13
CA GLY A 129 -2.51 -12.67 1.67
C GLY A 129 -2.17 -11.58 2.68
N MET A 130 -3.14 -11.10 3.44
CA MET A 130 -2.92 -10.17 4.55
C MET A 130 -2.39 -10.89 5.80
N MET A 131 -2.85 -12.12 6.05
CA MET A 131 -2.32 -12.93 7.16
C MET A 131 -0.84 -13.26 6.97
N ASP A 132 -0.38 -13.46 5.74
CA ASP A 132 1.06 -13.63 5.45
C ASP A 132 1.89 -12.41 5.90
N ILE A 133 1.31 -11.19 5.83
CA ILE A 133 1.97 -9.97 6.32
C ILE A 133 1.96 -9.94 7.84
N VAL A 134 0.87 -10.37 8.48
CA VAL A 134 0.80 -10.51 9.94
C VAL A 134 1.86 -11.51 10.43
N ASP A 135 1.98 -12.69 9.79
CA ASP A 135 3.02 -13.68 10.10
C ASP A 135 4.44 -13.09 9.96
N ALA A 136 4.67 -12.24 8.94
CA ALA A 136 5.94 -11.55 8.78
C ALA A 136 6.20 -10.55 9.93
N LEU A 137 5.18 -9.82 10.38
CA LEU A 137 5.29 -8.90 11.51
C LEU A 137 5.51 -9.67 12.83
N GLU A 138 4.84 -10.79 13.05
CA GLU A 138 5.10 -11.68 14.20
C GLU A 138 6.53 -12.22 14.17
N TRP A 139 7.02 -12.60 12.99
CA TRP A 139 8.41 -13.02 12.84
C TRP A 139 9.38 -11.89 13.19
N ILE A 140 9.09 -10.65 12.78
CA ILE A 140 9.88 -9.46 13.13
C ILE A 140 9.90 -9.26 14.63
N GLN A 141 8.76 -9.32 15.31
CA GLN A 141 8.68 -9.22 16.76
C GLN A 141 9.57 -10.23 17.48
N ASN A 142 9.64 -11.44 16.97
CA ASN A 142 10.39 -12.52 17.59
C ASN A 142 11.90 -12.56 17.24
N ASN A 143 12.33 -11.95 16.12
CA ASN A 143 13.65 -12.20 15.56
C ASN A 143 14.48 -10.95 15.26
N ILE A 144 13.87 -9.78 15.07
CA ILE A 144 14.55 -8.61 14.50
C ILE A 144 15.66 -8.05 15.40
N ALA A 145 15.61 -8.33 16.69
CA ALA A 145 16.67 -7.97 17.63
C ALA A 145 18.04 -8.62 17.28
N ALA A 146 18.05 -9.81 16.67
CA ALA A 146 19.26 -10.44 16.17
C ALA A 146 19.88 -9.68 14.98
N PHE A 147 19.08 -8.90 14.29
CA PHE A 147 19.47 -8.01 13.18
C PHE A 147 19.71 -6.56 13.64
N GLY A 148 19.78 -6.32 14.96
CA GLY A 148 20.01 -5.01 15.55
C GLY A 148 18.80 -4.08 15.50
N GLY A 149 17.61 -4.62 15.21
CA GLY A 149 16.34 -3.89 15.20
C GLY A 149 15.63 -3.90 16.56
N ASP A 150 14.74 -2.94 16.77
CA ASP A 150 13.91 -2.80 17.95
C ASP A 150 12.49 -3.32 17.64
N PRO A 151 12.06 -4.46 18.24
CA PRO A 151 10.71 -4.96 18.03
C PRO A 151 9.62 -4.03 18.60
N ASP A 152 9.97 -3.15 19.54
CA ASP A 152 9.07 -2.15 20.13
C ASP A 152 9.06 -0.81 19.34
N ASN A 153 9.70 -0.77 18.15
CA ASN A 153 9.74 0.41 17.30
C ASN A 153 9.66 0.04 15.81
N VAL A 154 8.53 -0.50 15.40
CA VAL A 154 8.24 -1.00 14.06
C VAL A 154 7.32 -0.02 13.32
N THR A 155 7.73 0.41 12.13
CA THR A 155 6.93 1.24 11.22
C THR A 155 6.62 0.45 9.95
N VAL A 156 5.35 0.24 9.65
CA VAL A 156 4.92 -0.31 8.36
C VAL A 156 4.73 0.83 7.36
N PHE A 157 5.25 0.68 6.14
CA PHE A 157 5.09 1.69 5.10
C PHE A 157 4.89 1.04 3.73
N GLY A 158 4.13 1.70 2.86
CA GLY A 158 3.84 1.16 1.55
C GLY A 158 3.23 2.18 0.61
N GLN A 159 3.32 1.90 -0.69
CA GLN A 159 2.85 2.76 -1.76
C GLN A 159 1.73 2.06 -2.54
N SER A 160 0.73 2.83 -3.00
CA SER A 160 -0.42 2.29 -3.75
C SER A 160 -1.14 1.19 -2.96
N GLY A 161 -1.33 0.00 -3.53
CA GLY A 161 -1.82 -1.16 -2.79
C GLY A 161 -1.03 -1.47 -1.51
N GLY A 162 0.26 -1.13 -1.44
CA GLY A 162 1.05 -1.22 -0.20
C GLY A 162 0.54 -0.28 0.89
N GLY A 163 0.15 0.94 0.53
CA GLY A 163 -0.49 1.87 1.46
C GLY A 163 -1.87 1.39 1.92
N ALA A 164 -2.65 0.79 1.02
CA ALA A 164 -3.92 0.15 1.41
C ALA A 164 -3.71 -1.05 2.35
N LYS A 165 -2.62 -1.83 2.18
CA LYS A 165 -2.23 -2.88 3.14
C LYS A 165 -1.92 -2.31 4.52
N VAL A 166 -1.24 -1.15 4.60
CA VAL A 166 -1.02 -0.45 5.87
C VAL A 166 -2.36 -0.10 6.53
N LEU A 167 -3.31 0.46 5.79
CA LEU A 167 -4.64 0.80 6.31
C LEU A 167 -5.40 -0.46 6.77
N ALA A 168 -5.33 -1.55 6.02
CA ALA A 168 -5.94 -2.83 6.41
C ALA A 168 -5.36 -3.36 7.73
N LEU A 169 -4.03 -3.30 7.90
CA LEU A 169 -3.37 -3.69 9.15
C LEU A 169 -3.79 -2.80 10.34
N MET A 170 -3.95 -1.48 10.11
CA MET A 170 -4.44 -0.54 11.13
C MET A 170 -5.90 -0.81 11.54
N SER A 171 -6.62 -1.64 10.80
CA SER A 171 -8.02 -1.99 11.05
C SER A 171 -8.20 -3.42 11.56
N SER A 172 -7.16 -4.24 11.45
CA SER A 172 -7.23 -5.65 11.80
C SER A 172 -6.83 -5.91 13.25
N PRO A 173 -7.67 -6.61 14.04
CA PRO A 173 -7.29 -7.04 15.38
C PRO A 173 -6.12 -8.02 15.39
N TYR A 174 -5.84 -8.70 14.29
CA TYR A 174 -4.72 -9.64 14.15
C TYR A 174 -3.36 -8.93 14.07
N ALA A 175 -3.35 -7.66 13.71
CA ALA A 175 -2.12 -6.86 13.64
C ALA A 175 -1.89 -5.97 14.88
N GLU A 176 -2.79 -6.02 15.86
CA GLU A 176 -2.70 -5.20 17.07
C GLU A 176 -1.40 -5.49 17.85
N GLY A 177 -0.62 -4.43 18.11
CA GLY A 177 0.64 -4.50 18.84
C GLY A 177 1.83 -5.08 18.06
N LEU A 178 1.69 -5.37 16.76
CA LEU A 178 2.80 -5.85 15.92
C LEU A 178 3.58 -4.72 15.24
N PHE A 179 3.06 -3.50 15.25
CA PHE A 179 3.74 -2.30 14.75
C PHE A 179 3.23 -1.05 15.48
N ASP A 180 4.03 0.02 15.43
CA ASP A 180 3.83 1.23 16.21
C ASP A 180 3.44 2.44 15.37
N LYS A 181 3.74 2.44 14.06
CA LYS A 181 3.51 3.57 13.15
C LYS A 181 3.18 3.10 11.75
N GLY A 182 2.44 3.93 11.02
CA GLY A 182 2.11 3.68 9.62
C GLY A 182 2.53 4.82 8.70
N ILE A 183 2.97 4.49 7.48
CA ILE A 183 3.16 5.46 6.40
C ILE A 183 2.40 4.97 5.17
N VAL A 184 1.51 5.81 4.64
CA VAL A 184 0.69 5.53 3.46
C VAL A 184 1.07 6.47 2.33
N GLN A 185 1.62 5.90 1.26
CA GLN A 185 2.03 6.64 0.07
C GLN A 185 1.05 6.34 -1.07
N SER A 186 0.25 7.31 -1.46
CA SER A 186 -0.71 7.20 -2.56
C SER A 186 -1.58 5.93 -2.48
N GLY A 187 -2.01 5.56 -1.28
CA GLY A 187 -2.82 4.37 -1.01
C GLY A 187 -4.16 4.77 -0.40
N ALA A 188 -5.23 4.58 -1.14
CA ALA A 188 -6.58 4.87 -0.71
C ALA A 188 -7.45 3.61 -0.75
N THR A 189 -8.61 3.65 -0.13
CA THR A 189 -9.52 2.50 -0.03
C THR A 189 -10.88 2.75 -0.71
N GLU A 190 -11.03 3.81 -1.49
CA GLU A 190 -12.31 4.17 -2.13
C GLU A 190 -12.30 4.10 -3.66
N THR A 191 -11.28 4.63 -4.33
CA THR A 191 -11.34 4.90 -5.77
C THR A 191 -10.19 4.41 -6.60
N MET A 192 -9.11 3.99 -5.96
CA MET A 192 -7.89 3.55 -6.64
C MET A 192 -7.86 2.09 -7.07
N GLY A 193 -9.00 1.42 -7.12
CA GLY A 193 -9.01 -0.02 -7.23
C GLY A 193 -8.47 -0.70 -5.98
N VAL A 194 -8.70 -0.10 -4.85
CA VAL A 194 -8.35 -0.62 -3.52
C VAL A 194 -9.54 -0.45 -2.58
N VAL A 195 -10.74 -0.61 -3.11
CA VAL A 195 -11.96 -0.74 -2.31
C VAL A 195 -11.99 -2.14 -1.74
N PHE A 196 -12.11 -2.28 -0.43
CA PHE A 196 -12.18 -3.58 0.18
C PHE A 196 -13.51 -4.27 -0.18
N ASN A 197 -13.39 -5.52 -0.59
CA ASN A 197 -14.53 -6.28 -1.06
C ASN A 197 -15.50 -6.63 0.07
N SER A 198 -16.79 -6.53 -0.22
CA SER A 198 -17.78 -7.11 0.69
C SER A 198 -17.74 -8.63 0.63
N GLN A 199 -18.15 -9.28 1.73
CA GLN A 199 -18.31 -10.74 1.78
C GLN A 199 -19.24 -11.25 0.67
N GLU A 200 -20.29 -10.52 0.34
CA GLU A 200 -21.25 -10.87 -0.73
C GLU A 200 -20.58 -10.88 -2.10
N ALA A 201 -19.84 -9.81 -2.43
CA ALA A 201 -19.14 -9.71 -3.71
C ALA A 201 -18.04 -10.78 -3.85
N SER A 202 -17.29 -11.03 -2.78
CA SER A 202 -16.25 -12.05 -2.75
C SER A 202 -16.80 -13.46 -2.91
N SER A 203 -17.95 -13.77 -2.28
CA SER A 203 -18.63 -15.03 -2.43
C SER A 203 -19.16 -15.24 -3.87
N ALA A 204 -19.75 -14.21 -4.47
CA ALA A 204 -20.21 -14.26 -5.87
C ALA A 204 -19.04 -14.50 -6.85
N LEU A 205 -17.90 -13.81 -6.63
CA LEU A 205 -16.68 -14.05 -7.41
C LEU A 205 -16.22 -15.52 -7.31
N THR A 206 -16.25 -16.07 -6.11
CA THR A 206 -15.84 -17.45 -5.86
C THR A 206 -16.76 -18.43 -6.57
N GLU A 207 -18.08 -18.23 -6.51
CA GLU A 207 -19.05 -19.08 -7.22
C GLU A 207 -18.77 -19.06 -8.73
N ASN A 208 -18.54 -17.91 -9.34
CA ASN A 208 -18.21 -17.79 -10.76
C ASN A 208 -16.88 -18.51 -11.11
N ILE A 209 -15.85 -18.39 -10.28
CA ILE A 209 -14.58 -19.11 -10.50
C ILE A 209 -14.80 -20.64 -10.46
N LEU A 210 -15.51 -21.12 -9.45
CA LEU A 210 -15.78 -22.55 -9.29
C LEU A 210 -16.63 -23.11 -10.43
N ASP A 211 -17.63 -22.36 -10.90
CA ASP A 211 -18.47 -22.74 -12.05
C ASP A 211 -17.64 -22.84 -13.34
N ILE A 212 -16.75 -21.87 -13.61
CA ILE A 212 -15.85 -21.91 -14.76
C ILE A 212 -14.93 -23.13 -14.71
N LEU A 213 -14.44 -23.50 -13.52
CA LEU A 213 -13.56 -24.65 -13.32
C LEU A 213 -14.30 -25.98 -13.21
N GLY A 214 -15.64 -25.97 -13.14
CA GLY A 214 -16.45 -27.17 -12.94
C GLY A 214 -16.27 -27.80 -11.55
N ILE A 215 -15.90 -27.01 -10.56
CA ILE A 215 -15.71 -27.42 -9.17
C ILE A 215 -17.01 -27.14 -8.39
N THR A 216 -17.38 -28.07 -7.52
CA THR A 216 -18.56 -27.98 -6.66
C THR A 216 -18.18 -28.18 -5.19
N ALA A 217 -19.12 -27.98 -4.29
CA ALA A 217 -18.87 -28.25 -2.87
C ALA A 217 -18.45 -29.71 -2.58
N ASP A 218 -18.90 -30.66 -3.40
CA ASP A 218 -18.57 -32.07 -3.21
C ASP A 218 -17.12 -32.43 -3.57
N ASN A 219 -16.49 -31.63 -4.43
CA ASN A 219 -15.10 -31.83 -4.87
C ASN A 219 -14.24 -30.57 -4.69
N ILE A 220 -14.53 -29.74 -3.70
CA ILE A 220 -13.84 -28.45 -3.47
C ILE A 220 -12.31 -28.60 -3.31
N GLU A 221 -11.84 -29.74 -2.80
CA GLU A 221 -10.40 -30.00 -2.65
C GLU A 221 -9.65 -30.08 -4.00
N ASP A 222 -10.35 -30.24 -5.11
CA ASP A 222 -9.73 -30.20 -6.44
C ASP A 222 -9.10 -28.84 -6.75
N ILE A 223 -9.60 -27.75 -6.11
CA ILE A 223 -9.05 -26.39 -6.25
C ILE A 223 -7.56 -26.32 -5.87
N GLN A 224 -7.12 -27.17 -4.95
CA GLN A 224 -5.71 -27.22 -4.50
C GLN A 224 -4.76 -27.62 -5.63
N THR A 225 -5.24 -28.35 -6.62
CA THR A 225 -4.43 -28.94 -7.69
C THR A 225 -4.69 -28.35 -9.07
N VAL A 226 -5.60 -27.41 -9.19
CA VAL A 226 -5.83 -26.68 -10.46
C VAL A 226 -4.50 -26.05 -10.92
N PRO A 227 -4.09 -26.24 -12.18
CA PRO A 227 -2.91 -25.55 -12.72
C PRO A 227 -3.00 -24.03 -12.54
N VAL A 228 -1.87 -23.38 -12.23
CA VAL A 228 -1.82 -21.93 -11.97
C VAL A 228 -2.44 -21.12 -13.12
N ASP A 229 -2.06 -21.44 -14.36
CA ASP A 229 -2.53 -20.72 -15.55
C ASP A 229 -4.05 -20.88 -15.75
N GLU A 230 -4.58 -22.06 -15.47
CA GLU A 230 -6.01 -22.36 -15.56
C GLU A 230 -6.80 -21.59 -14.48
N LEU A 231 -6.30 -21.60 -13.24
CA LEU A 231 -6.90 -20.87 -12.13
C LEU A 231 -6.89 -19.36 -12.37
N GLN A 232 -5.77 -18.80 -12.82
CA GLN A 232 -5.67 -17.37 -13.11
C GLN A 232 -6.56 -16.96 -14.30
N SER A 233 -6.69 -17.82 -15.31
CA SER A 233 -7.57 -17.57 -16.46
C SER A 233 -9.05 -17.56 -16.04
N ALA A 234 -9.46 -18.52 -15.23
CA ALA A 234 -10.82 -18.58 -14.68
C ALA A 234 -11.11 -17.35 -13.80
N ALA A 235 -10.16 -16.97 -12.95
CA ALA A 235 -10.29 -15.82 -12.10
C ALA A 235 -10.41 -14.50 -12.88
N ALA A 236 -9.59 -14.31 -13.93
CA ALA A 236 -9.65 -13.10 -14.75
C ALA A 236 -11.02 -12.96 -15.47
N GLN A 237 -11.60 -14.07 -15.93
CA GLN A 237 -12.94 -14.08 -16.50
C GLN A 237 -13.98 -13.75 -15.42
N ALA A 238 -13.93 -14.41 -14.27
CA ALA A 238 -14.89 -14.26 -13.18
C ALA A 238 -14.90 -12.84 -12.59
N LEU A 239 -13.74 -12.16 -12.48
CA LEU A 239 -13.65 -10.77 -12.03
C LEU A 239 -14.47 -9.82 -12.93
N GLN A 240 -14.42 -10.04 -14.24
CA GLN A 240 -15.21 -9.24 -15.19
C GLN A 240 -16.70 -9.59 -15.10
N GLU A 241 -17.05 -10.89 -15.05
CA GLU A 241 -18.45 -11.34 -14.97
C GLU A 241 -19.08 -10.84 -13.67
N THR A 242 -18.45 -11.04 -12.53
CA THR A 242 -18.95 -10.59 -11.22
C THR A 242 -19.08 -9.06 -11.16
N GLY A 243 -18.09 -8.32 -11.67
CA GLY A 243 -18.15 -6.87 -11.74
C GLY A 243 -19.31 -6.36 -12.58
N GLN A 244 -19.61 -7.04 -13.72
CA GLN A 244 -20.77 -6.72 -14.55
C GLN A 244 -22.08 -7.08 -13.88
N GLU A 245 -22.19 -8.22 -13.24
CA GLU A 245 -23.40 -8.69 -12.54
C GLU A 245 -23.76 -7.77 -11.37
N LEU A 246 -22.78 -7.37 -10.58
CA LEU A 246 -22.96 -6.52 -9.41
C LEU A 246 -22.87 -5.01 -9.74
N GLN A 247 -22.59 -4.67 -11.02
CA GLN A 247 -22.39 -3.28 -11.47
C GLN A 247 -21.32 -2.53 -10.68
N LEU A 248 -20.21 -3.22 -10.34
CA LEU A 248 -19.08 -2.63 -9.66
C LEU A 248 -18.23 -1.85 -10.66
N PRO A 249 -18.09 -0.52 -10.51
CA PRO A 249 -17.24 0.25 -11.39
C PRO A 249 -15.79 -0.26 -11.34
N ALA A 250 -15.20 -0.47 -12.53
CA ALA A 250 -13.79 -0.78 -12.59
C ALA A 250 -12.98 0.39 -12.01
N ALA A 251 -12.02 0.09 -11.18
CA ALA A 251 -11.19 1.09 -10.53
C ALA A 251 -10.40 1.96 -11.51
N LEU A 252 -9.93 1.35 -12.58
CA LEU A 252 -9.16 2.02 -13.63
C LEU A 252 -9.70 1.59 -15.00
N GLY A 253 -9.77 2.55 -15.94
CA GLY A 253 -10.08 2.24 -17.35
C GLY A 253 -11.55 2.22 -17.73
N GLY A 254 -12.48 2.45 -16.81
CA GLY A 254 -13.92 2.49 -17.07
C GLY A 254 -14.58 1.13 -17.26
N GLY A 255 -15.93 1.11 -17.22
CA GLY A 255 -16.71 -0.13 -17.28
C GLY A 255 -16.96 -0.75 -15.92
N TYR A 256 -17.22 -2.06 -15.91
CA TYR A 256 -17.48 -2.82 -14.68
C TYR A 256 -16.50 -3.99 -14.59
N SER A 257 -15.84 -4.10 -13.47
CA SER A 257 -14.95 -5.21 -13.11
C SER A 257 -14.76 -5.22 -11.60
N MET A 258 -14.50 -6.38 -11.05
CA MET A 258 -14.03 -6.52 -9.68
C MET A 258 -12.51 -6.67 -9.69
N ASP A 259 -11.85 -6.28 -8.61
CA ASP A 259 -10.42 -6.46 -8.39
C ASP A 259 -10.16 -7.35 -7.18
N TRP A 260 -8.95 -7.91 -7.10
CA TRP A 260 -8.51 -8.66 -5.92
C TRP A 260 -8.19 -7.70 -4.80
N GLU A 261 -8.84 -7.90 -3.66
CA GLU A 261 -8.70 -7.06 -2.48
C GLU A 261 -9.02 -7.82 -1.21
N PRO A 262 -8.59 -7.33 -0.02
CA PRO A 262 -9.05 -7.86 1.23
C PRO A 262 -10.58 -7.83 1.33
N VAL A 263 -11.12 -8.77 2.06
CA VAL A 263 -12.57 -8.89 2.27
C VAL A 263 -12.93 -8.43 3.67
N VAL A 264 -13.94 -7.56 3.75
CA VAL A 264 -14.56 -7.19 5.02
C VAL A 264 -15.40 -8.39 5.48
N ASP A 265 -14.74 -9.32 6.20
CA ASP A 265 -15.28 -10.61 6.62
C ASP A 265 -15.84 -10.61 8.06
N GLY A 266 -15.69 -9.48 8.76
CA GLY A 266 -16.13 -9.34 10.15
C GLY A 266 -15.20 -10.01 11.17
N ASP A 267 -14.12 -10.64 10.76
CA ASP A 267 -13.14 -11.34 11.59
C ASP A 267 -11.73 -10.74 11.39
N PHE A 268 -11.06 -11.03 10.28
CA PHE A 268 -9.76 -10.43 9.94
C PHE A 268 -9.88 -8.93 9.70
N LEU A 269 -10.87 -8.53 8.92
CA LEU A 269 -11.27 -7.13 8.69
C LEU A 269 -12.70 -6.93 9.20
N PRO A 270 -12.86 -6.41 10.43
CA PRO A 270 -14.20 -6.18 11.01
C PRO A 270 -14.99 -5.12 10.25
N THR A 271 -14.31 -4.10 9.72
CA THR A 271 -14.88 -2.98 8.96
C THR A 271 -13.87 -2.47 7.94
N ASP A 272 -14.32 -1.67 6.98
CA ASP A 272 -13.40 -0.83 6.19
C ASP A 272 -12.57 0.07 7.11
N PRO A 273 -11.30 0.35 6.76
CA PRO A 273 -10.44 1.27 7.53
C PRO A 273 -11.04 2.65 7.70
N VAL A 274 -11.75 3.12 6.69
CA VAL A 274 -12.45 4.40 6.68
C VAL A 274 -13.89 4.17 6.21
N THR A 275 -14.85 4.61 7.01
CA THR A 275 -16.27 4.67 6.67
C THR A 275 -16.67 6.11 6.32
N GLU A 276 -17.98 6.36 6.07
CA GLU A 276 -18.48 7.74 5.87
C GLU A 276 -18.22 8.63 7.09
N ASP A 277 -18.20 8.06 8.30
CA ASP A 277 -18.24 8.81 9.56
C ASP A 277 -17.00 8.64 10.44
N SER A 278 -16.10 7.67 10.16
CA SER A 278 -15.03 7.33 11.10
C SER A 278 -13.82 6.65 10.45
N PHE A 279 -12.71 6.70 11.16
CA PHE A 279 -11.54 5.83 10.97
C PHE A 279 -11.59 4.64 11.93
N ALA A 280 -11.04 3.50 11.56
CA ALA A 280 -11.02 2.28 12.36
C ALA A 280 -10.42 2.52 13.75
N GLU A 281 -11.11 2.04 14.80
CA GLU A 281 -10.72 2.26 16.21
C GLU A 281 -9.36 1.61 16.52
N ALA A 282 -9.05 0.45 15.92
CA ALA A 282 -7.76 -0.23 16.11
C ALA A 282 -6.56 0.64 15.70
N GLY A 283 -6.74 1.52 14.71
CA GLY A 283 -5.70 2.44 14.25
C GLY A 283 -5.61 3.76 15.03
N ARG A 284 -6.47 3.96 16.05
CA ARG A 284 -6.59 5.24 16.75
C ARG A 284 -5.28 5.77 17.31
N ASP A 285 -4.54 4.92 18.01
CA ASP A 285 -3.34 5.31 18.74
C ASP A 285 -2.04 5.07 17.95
N ILE A 286 -2.17 4.76 16.66
CA ILE A 286 -1.04 4.59 15.73
C ILE A 286 -0.79 5.90 14.97
N PRO A 287 0.37 6.57 15.14
CA PRO A 287 0.75 7.72 14.33
C PRO A 287 0.79 7.38 12.84
N LEU A 288 0.30 8.29 12.00
CA LEU A 288 0.20 8.09 10.56
C LEU A 288 0.86 9.23 9.78
N LEU A 289 1.77 8.91 8.87
CA LEU A 289 2.23 9.81 7.81
C LEU A 289 1.56 9.39 6.51
N ILE A 290 0.82 10.29 5.85
CA ILE A 290 0.02 9.94 4.69
C ILE A 290 0.04 11.03 3.64
N GLY A 291 0.14 10.66 2.38
CA GLY A 291 0.13 11.63 1.30
C GLY A 291 0.08 11.00 -0.08
N SER A 292 0.09 11.88 -1.08
CA SER A 292 -0.03 11.53 -2.48
C SER A 292 0.94 12.34 -3.34
N ASN A 293 1.02 11.96 -4.61
CA ASN A 293 1.67 12.74 -5.64
C ASN A 293 0.67 13.71 -6.28
N LEU A 294 1.16 14.84 -6.82
CA LEU A 294 0.30 15.85 -7.43
C LEU A 294 -0.47 15.29 -8.63
N ASN A 295 0.19 14.50 -9.44
CA ASN A 295 -0.28 14.04 -10.75
C ASN A 295 -0.54 12.54 -10.80
N GLU A 296 -0.78 11.82 -9.92
CA GLU A 296 -0.90 10.34 -9.84
C GLU A 296 -1.03 9.62 -11.20
N TRP A 297 -2.02 9.95 -12.04
CA TRP A 297 -2.41 9.11 -13.17
C TRP A 297 -2.35 9.74 -14.55
N SER A 298 -2.07 11.03 -14.69
CA SER A 298 -2.02 11.63 -16.03
C SER A 298 -0.89 11.01 -16.87
N GLY A 299 -1.24 10.55 -18.04
CA GLY A 299 -0.33 9.84 -18.94
C GLY A 299 -0.33 8.31 -18.79
N PHE A 300 -1.02 7.74 -17.81
CA PHE A 300 -1.24 6.30 -17.69
C PHE A 300 -2.56 5.86 -18.35
N PHE A 301 -3.56 6.72 -18.34
CA PHE A 301 -4.88 6.44 -18.89
C PHE A 301 -5.33 7.55 -19.81
N ASP A 302 -6.02 7.18 -20.90
CA ASP A 302 -6.71 8.12 -21.78
C ASP A 302 -7.98 8.60 -21.07
N ALA A 303 -7.91 9.77 -20.44
CA ALA A 303 -9.06 10.46 -19.88
C ALA A 303 -9.54 11.56 -20.84
N ASP A 304 -10.85 11.88 -20.81
CA ASP A 304 -11.36 13.03 -21.52
C ASP A 304 -10.74 14.31 -20.93
N PRO A 305 -10.21 15.22 -21.77
CA PRO A 305 -9.60 16.45 -21.28
C PRO A 305 -10.57 17.28 -20.45
N ILE A 306 -10.08 17.76 -19.30
CA ILE A 306 -10.87 18.67 -18.44
C ILE A 306 -10.93 20.04 -19.10
N GLU A 307 -12.14 20.60 -19.29
CA GLU A 307 -12.31 21.95 -19.82
C GLU A 307 -11.78 23.00 -18.84
N GLU A 308 -10.67 23.63 -19.20
CA GLU A 308 -10.06 24.66 -18.37
C GLU A 308 -10.79 25.99 -18.42
N THR A 309 -11.65 26.22 -17.44
CA THR A 309 -12.31 27.51 -17.23
C THR A 309 -11.36 28.52 -16.59
N PRO A 310 -11.61 29.86 -16.73
CA PRO A 310 -10.83 30.87 -16.03
C PRO A 310 -10.84 30.71 -14.50
N GLU A 311 -11.91 30.18 -13.93
CA GLU A 311 -12.07 29.89 -12.51
C GLU A 311 -11.15 28.73 -12.08
N LEU A 312 -11.17 27.63 -12.83
CA LEU A 312 -10.31 26.48 -12.59
C LEU A 312 -8.82 26.85 -12.70
N GLN A 313 -8.45 27.63 -13.74
CA GLN A 313 -7.10 28.15 -13.88
C GLN A 313 -6.67 29.08 -12.74
N ALA A 314 -7.61 29.85 -12.18
CA ALA A 314 -7.30 30.70 -11.01
C ALA A 314 -7.07 29.84 -9.75
N ALA A 315 -7.88 28.80 -9.55
CA ALA A 315 -7.73 27.86 -8.44
C ALA A 315 -6.41 27.07 -8.54
N LEU A 316 -6.04 26.60 -9.73
CA LEU A 316 -4.74 25.93 -9.98
C LEU A 316 -3.56 26.82 -9.59
N ARG A 317 -3.56 28.09 -10.05
CA ARG A 317 -2.50 29.04 -9.70
C ARG A 317 -2.46 29.40 -8.23
N ALA A 318 -3.59 29.40 -7.56
CA ALA A 318 -3.67 29.67 -6.12
C ALA A 318 -3.15 28.47 -5.31
N ALA A 319 -3.51 27.26 -5.69
CA ALA A 319 -3.07 26.04 -5.03
C ALA A 319 -1.58 25.75 -5.25
N TYR A 320 -1.08 25.98 -6.47
CA TYR A 320 0.29 25.63 -6.88
C TYR A 320 0.98 26.83 -7.59
N PRO A 321 1.30 27.91 -6.85
CA PRO A 321 1.85 29.14 -7.44
C PRO A 321 3.23 28.93 -8.11
N ASN A 322 3.98 27.95 -7.63
CA ASN A 322 5.31 27.59 -8.16
C ASN A 322 5.26 26.65 -9.39
N LYS A 323 4.05 26.29 -9.88
CA LYS A 323 3.82 25.42 -11.05
C LYS A 323 3.04 26.15 -12.15
N PRO A 324 3.58 27.19 -12.80
CA PRO A 324 2.82 28.08 -13.70
C PRO A 324 2.32 27.41 -14.97
N GLY A 325 2.78 26.22 -15.30
CA GLY A 325 2.35 25.44 -16.47
C GLY A 325 1.44 24.25 -16.13
N LEU A 326 1.02 24.12 -14.87
CA LEU A 326 0.16 23.02 -14.42
C LEU A 326 -1.22 23.13 -15.05
N THR A 327 -1.74 22.02 -15.58
CA THR A 327 -3.09 21.90 -16.13
C THR A 327 -3.97 21.06 -15.21
N ALA A 328 -5.30 21.18 -15.36
CA ALA A 328 -6.24 20.42 -14.54
C ALA A 328 -6.07 18.90 -14.69
N ASP A 329 -5.75 18.44 -15.91
CA ASP A 329 -5.51 17.01 -16.19
C ASP A 329 -4.27 16.43 -15.48
N GLN A 330 -3.40 17.30 -14.98
CA GLN A 330 -2.19 16.94 -14.24
C GLN A 330 -2.37 16.96 -12.73
N VAL A 331 -3.59 17.16 -12.26
CA VAL A 331 -3.90 17.18 -10.83
C VAL A 331 -4.84 16.02 -10.50
N ASP A 332 -4.38 15.12 -9.66
CA ASP A 332 -5.28 14.11 -9.12
C ASP A 332 -6.25 14.74 -8.10
N ALA A 333 -7.50 14.36 -8.19
CA ALA A 333 -8.53 14.81 -7.25
C ALA A 333 -9.25 13.61 -6.63
N ALA A 334 -10.18 13.02 -7.37
CA ALA A 334 -11.11 12.02 -6.83
C ALA A 334 -10.50 10.61 -6.71
N THR A 335 -9.40 10.32 -7.38
CA THR A 335 -8.80 8.98 -7.36
C THR A 335 -8.01 8.69 -6.10
N ILE A 336 -7.18 9.62 -5.65
CA ILE A 336 -6.34 9.45 -4.44
C ILE A 336 -6.47 10.63 -3.49
N ARG A 337 -6.32 11.89 -3.99
CA ARG A 337 -6.19 13.05 -3.11
C ARG A 337 -7.37 13.21 -2.16
N LEU A 338 -8.60 13.24 -2.67
CA LEU A 338 -9.80 13.40 -1.84
C LEU A 338 -10.06 12.22 -0.91
N PRO A 339 -9.94 10.94 -1.35
CA PRO A 339 -9.97 9.80 -0.45
C PRO A 339 -8.94 9.89 0.69
N LEU A 340 -7.71 10.32 0.42
CA LEU A 340 -6.71 10.50 1.48
C LEU A 340 -7.09 11.65 2.43
N LEU A 341 -7.64 12.76 1.93
CA LEU A 341 -8.14 13.85 2.79
C LEU A 341 -9.25 13.36 3.72
N LYS A 342 -10.15 12.48 3.24
CA LYS A 342 -11.16 11.84 4.06
C LYS A 342 -10.53 10.97 5.17
N ILE A 343 -9.55 10.12 4.82
CA ILE A 343 -8.82 9.31 5.80
C ILE A 343 -8.15 10.20 6.86
N MET A 344 -7.42 11.24 6.45
CA MET A 344 -6.74 12.18 7.34
C MET A 344 -7.72 12.89 8.28
N SER A 345 -8.84 13.36 7.74
CA SER A 345 -9.86 14.08 8.49
C SER A 345 -10.50 13.19 9.56
N HIS A 346 -10.91 11.98 9.20
CA HIS A 346 -11.51 11.05 10.17
C HIS A 346 -10.51 10.57 11.22
N LYS A 347 -9.26 10.30 10.81
CA LYS A 347 -8.18 9.95 11.75
C LYS A 347 -7.90 11.08 12.73
N ALA A 348 -7.84 12.32 12.26
CA ALA A 348 -7.62 13.49 13.11
C ALA A 348 -8.80 13.74 14.06
N ASP A 349 -10.04 13.64 13.58
CA ASP A 349 -11.25 13.84 14.38
C ASP A 349 -11.43 12.77 15.47
N GLN A 350 -10.88 11.58 15.24
CA GLN A 350 -10.89 10.48 16.23
C GLN A 350 -10.14 10.82 17.51
N GLY A 351 -9.15 11.74 17.45
CA GLY A 351 -8.46 12.29 18.61
C GLY A 351 -7.56 11.29 19.34
N GLY A 352 -6.79 10.52 18.61
CA GLY A 352 -5.73 9.63 19.11
C GLY A 352 -4.34 10.14 18.72
N ALA A 353 -3.50 9.24 18.22
CA ALA A 353 -2.20 9.60 17.71
C ALA A 353 -2.28 10.53 16.48
N PRO A 354 -1.28 11.40 16.25
CA PRO A 354 -1.32 12.40 15.19
C PRO A 354 -1.29 11.76 13.79
N VAL A 355 -1.87 12.47 12.84
CA VAL A 355 -1.72 12.24 11.41
C VAL A 355 -0.98 13.41 10.77
N TYR A 356 -0.02 13.13 9.89
CA TYR A 356 0.77 14.12 9.16
C TYR A 356 0.52 13.95 7.67
N ALA A 357 0.28 15.06 6.99
CA ALA A 357 -0.06 15.06 5.58
C ALA A 357 1.08 15.58 4.70
N TYR A 358 1.32 14.94 3.56
CA TYR A 358 2.23 15.45 2.54
C TYR A 358 1.62 15.42 1.14
N MET A 359 2.23 16.19 0.23
CA MET A 359 2.05 16.08 -1.21
C MET A 359 3.41 16.21 -1.89
N PHE A 360 3.76 15.22 -2.69
CA PHE A 360 4.95 15.24 -3.53
C PHE A 360 4.64 15.91 -4.86
N THR A 361 5.37 16.97 -5.20
CA THR A 361 5.10 17.79 -6.39
C THR A 361 6.28 17.93 -7.34
N TYR A 362 7.42 17.33 -7.04
CA TYR A 362 8.62 17.46 -7.87
C TYR A 362 8.48 16.78 -9.23
N GLY A 363 8.94 17.45 -10.27
CA GLY A 363 8.93 16.93 -11.63
C GLY A 363 7.51 16.67 -12.15
N ASN A 364 7.31 15.53 -12.77
CA ASN A 364 6.00 15.10 -13.25
C ASN A 364 5.13 14.50 -12.14
N SER A 365 5.72 14.12 -11.02
CA SER A 365 5.06 13.60 -9.82
C SER A 365 3.90 12.61 -10.08
N TYR A 366 4.09 11.66 -11.01
CA TYR A 366 3.09 10.60 -11.21
C TYR A 366 3.16 9.55 -10.14
N HIS A 367 2.19 8.67 -10.18
CA HIS A 367 2.12 7.49 -9.32
C HIS A 367 3.46 6.77 -9.24
N THR A 368 3.95 6.50 -8.05
CA THR A 368 5.26 5.91 -7.74
C THR A 368 6.49 6.82 -7.86
N ALA A 369 6.34 8.06 -8.36
CA ALA A 369 7.49 8.94 -8.64
C ALA A 369 8.29 9.33 -7.38
N GLU A 370 7.69 9.28 -6.19
CA GLU A 370 8.33 9.58 -4.91
C GLU A 370 9.22 8.43 -4.38
N ILE A 371 8.98 7.18 -4.81
CA ILE A 371 9.68 6.00 -4.27
C ILE A 371 11.20 6.10 -4.35
N PRO A 372 11.82 6.49 -5.50
CA PRO A 372 13.27 6.63 -5.57
C PRO A 372 13.85 7.68 -4.61
N TYR A 373 13.05 8.68 -4.22
CA TYR A 373 13.43 9.71 -3.24
C TYR A 373 13.29 9.19 -1.82
N VAL A 374 12.23 8.45 -1.53
CA VAL A 374 12.03 7.84 -0.21
C VAL A 374 13.13 6.83 0.12
N PHE A 375 13.48 5.96 -0.83
CA PHE A 375 14.54 4.95 -0.66
C PHE A 375 15.95 5.51 -0.89
N ASN A 376 16.08 6.76 -1.37
CA ASN A 376 17.33 7.37 -1.82
C ASN A 376 18.05 6.54 -2.90
N ASN A 377 17.27 5.93 -3.78
CA ASN A 377 17.72 5.02 -4.84
C ASN A 377 17.71 5.72 -6.22
N LEU A 378 18.22 6.95 -6.29
CA LEU A 378 18.29 7.69 -7.54
C LEU A 378 19.38 7.14 -8.46
N GLY A 379 19.13 7.21 -9.78
CA GLY A 379 20.10 6.84 -10.79
C GLY A 379 21.39 7.66 -10.76
N ALA A 380 22.43 7.17 -11.41
CA ALA A 380 23.75 7.82 -11.44
C ALA A 380 23.72 9.22 -12.09
N ASP A 381 22.76 9.48 -12.97
CA ASP A 381 22.53 10.72 -13.71
C ASP A 381 21.67 11.75 -12.94
N ALA A 382 21.24 11.43 -11.71
CA ALA A 382 20.49 12.35 -10.88
C ALA A 382 21.25 13.66 -10.62
N THR A 383 20.54 14.79 -10.70
CA THR A 383 21.09 16.12 -10.43
C THR A 383 21.40 16.30 -8.95
N ALA A 384 22.17 17.35 -8.61
CA ALA A 384 22.44 17.69 -7.22
C ALA A 384 21.14 18.03 -6.44
N GLU A 385 20.23 18.73 -7.09
CA GLU A 385 18.92 19.11 -6.56
C GLU A 385 18.05 17.87 -6.26
N GLN A 386 18.02 16.90 -7.18
CA GLN A 386 17.32 15.63 -6.95
C GLN A 386 17.90 14.84 -5.78
N ARG A 387 19.23 14.82 -5.64
CA ARG A 387 19.87 14.14 -4.51
C ARG A 387 19.57 14.82 -3.18
N GLU A 388 19.58 16.16 -3.15
CA GLU A 388 19.22 16.92 -1.95
C GLU A 388 17.77 16.64 -1.54
N LEU A 389 16.83 16.60 -2.49
CA LEU A 389 15.43 16.23 -2.23
C LEU A 389 15.33 14.78 -1.72
N ALA A 390 16.07 13.85 -2.30
CA ALA A 390 16.07 12.46 -1.85
C ALA A 390 16.65 12.32 -0.44
N ASP A 391 17.74 13.02 -0.13
CA ASP A 391 18.32 13.06 1.23
C ASP A 391 17.31 13.61 2.24
N GLN A 392 16.57 14.67 1.89
CA GLN A 392 15.52 15.22 2.75
C GLN A 392 14.35 14.24 2.93
N MET A 393 13.83 13.68 1.84
CA MET A 393 12.67 12.78 1.90
C MET A 393 13.00 11.50 2.65
N SER A 394 14.12 10.86 2.36
CA SER A 394 14.54 9.66 3.11
C SER A 394 14.64 9.93 4.60
N MET A 395 15.23 11.08 4.99
CA MET A 395 15.34 11.49 6.39
C MET A 395 13.98 11.76 7.05
N VAL A 396 12.99 12.27 6.31
CA VAL A 396 11.61 12.43 6.82
C VAL A 396 11.02 11.06 7.22
N TRP A 397 11.12 10.06 6.34
CA TRP A 397 10.63 8.70 6.61
C TRP A 397 11.38 8.05 7.78
N ILE A 398 12.71 8.17 7.79
CA ILE A 398 13.57 7.66 8.88
C ILE A 398 13.21 8.31 10.22
N ASN A 399 13.07 9.63 10.27
CA ASN A 399 12.77 10.34 11.52
C ASN A 399 11.36 10.06 12.02
N PHE A 400 10.39 9.93 11.11
CA PHE A 400 9.06 9.47 11.46
C PHE A 400 9.09 8.04 12.03
N ALA A 401 9.83 7.13 11.40
CA ALA A 401 10.01 5.77 11.93
C ALA A 401 10.68 5.77 13.30
N ARG A 402 11.62 6.67 13.54
CA ARG A 402 12.36 6.77 14.80
C ARG A 402 11.51 7.27 15.97
N ASN A 403 10.72 8.31 15.77
CA ASN A 403 10.05 9.02 16.86
C ASN A 403 8.59 9.43 16.62
N GLY A 404 8.00 9.07 15.47
CA GLY A 404 6.62 9.40 15.11
C GLY A 404 6.40 10.86 14.66
N ILE A 405 7.47 11.63 14.41
CA ILE A 405 7.39 13.01 13.94
C ILE A 405 8.19 13.14 12.65
N PRO A 406 7.56 13.46 11.50
CA PRO A 406 8.28 13.66 10.26
C PRO A 406 9.11 14.95 10.33
N SER A 407 10.39 14.87 9.99
CA SER A 407 11.29 16.02 10.00
C SER A 407 12.56 15.74 9.22
N ALA A 408 13.14 16.76 8.62
CA ALA A 408 14.50 16.72 8.06
C ALA A 408 15.09 18.14 8.08
N ASP A 409 16.41 18.24 7.96
CA ASP A 409 17.07 19.52 7.84
C ASP A 409 16.60 20.26 6.59
N GLY A 410 16.28 21.55 6.74
CA GLY A 410 15.79 22.38 5.64
C GLY A 410 14.27 22.38 5.45
N LEU A 411 13.52 21.48 6.09
CA LEU A 411 12.07 21.51 6.09
C LEU A 411 11.50 22.45 7.16
N PRO A 412 10.34 23.10 6.90
CA PRO A 412 9.56 23.75 7.95
C PRO A 412 9.18 22.78 9.08
N GLU A 413 8.86 23.30 10.26
CA GLU A 413 8.26 22.52 11.32
C GLU A 413 6.95 21.88 10.80
N TRP A 414 6.82 20.56 10.92
CA TRP A 414 5.69 19.84 10.37
C TRP A 414 4.59 19.69 11.41
N GLU A 415 3.49 20.41 11.20
CA GLU A 415 2.33 20.36 12.08
C GLU A 415 1.44 19.14 11.74
N PRO A 416 0.84 18.49 12.75
CA PRO A 416 -0.18 17.48 12.51
C PRO A 416 -1.36 18.04 11.69
N TYR A 417 -1.88 17.22 10.79
CA TYR A 417 -3.10 17.54 10.06
C TYR A 417 -4.31 17.54 11.02
N THR A 418 -5.15 18.53 10.88
CA THR A 418 -6.48 18.57 11.48
C THR A 418 -7.49 18.98 10.41
N ARG A 419 -8.75 18.58 10.54
CA ARG A 419 -9.81 18.98 9.61
C ARG A 419 -9.92 20.51 9.50
N GLU A 420 -9.76 21.24 10.59
CA GLU A 420 -9.83 22.70 10.62
C GLU A 420 -8.57 23.37 9.99
N GLY A 421 -7.39 22.82 10.25
CA GLY A 421 -6.13 23.41 9.81
C GLY A 421 -5.70 23.00 8.41
N GLY A 422 -5.93 21.75 8.02
CA GLY A 422 -5.54 21.22 6.72
C GLY A 422 -4.04 21.26 6.42
N ALA A 423 -3.19 21.19 7.46
CA ALA A 423 -1.74 21.27 7.33
C ALA A 423 -1.20 20.17 6.42
N THR A 424 -0.55 20.54 5.33
CA THR A 424 0.04 19.63 4.34
C THR A 424 1.45 20.11 3.98
N MET A 425 2.43 19.21 4.07
CA MET A 425 3.80 19.51 3.63
C MET A 425 3.94 19.27 2.13
N ILE A 426 4.26 20.30 1.39
CA ILE A 426 4.66 20.17 -0.01
C ILE A 426 6.11 19.68 -0.04
N LEU A 427 6.34 18.52 -0.65
CA LEU A 427 7.67 17.95 -0.86
C LEU A 427 8.11 18.23 -2.30
N ASP A 428 8.95 19.22 -2.42
CA ASP A 428 9.58 19.69 -3.66
C ASP A 428 10.96 20.24 -3.29
N THR A 429 11.70 20.80 -4.22
CA THR A 429 13.00 21.43 -3.99
C THR A 429 12.95 22.65 -3.05
N GLU A 430 11.81 23.29 -2.94
CA GLU A 430 11.51 24.33 -1.97
C GLU A 430 10.32 23.85 -1.11
N PRO A 431 10.55 23.05 -0.06
CA PRO A 431 9.47 22.49 0.74
C PRO A 431 8.76 23.57 1.54
N GLU A 432 7.44 23.48 1.62
CA GLU A 432 6.61 24.41 2.37
C GLU A 432 5.46 23.73 3.10
N LEU A 433 5.11 24.20 4.30
CA LEU A 433 3.91 23.79 4.99
C LEU A 433 2.76 24.72 4.59
N VAL A 434 1.71 24.15 4.02
CA VAL A 434 0.54 24.87 3.53
C VAL A 434 -0.73 24.41 4.23
N TYR A 435 -1.78 25.23 4.18
CA TYR A 435 -3.04 24.95 4.88
C TYR A 435 -4.22 25.06 3.90
N HIS A 436 -4.99 23.96 3.73
CA HIS A 436 -6.12 23.90 2.79
C HIS A 436 -5.80 24.48 1.40
N HIS A 437 -4.55 24.32 0.95
CA HIS A 437 -4.04 25.03 -0.22
C HIS A 437 -4.78 24.69 -1.52
N ASP A 438 -5.30 23.47 -1.64
CA ASP A 438 -5.97 22.93 -2.81
C ASP A 438 -7.49 22.77 -2.64
N GLN A 439 -8.08 23.19 -1.51
CA GLN A 439 -9.51 22.99 -1.24
C GLN A 439 -10.43 23.55 -2.35
N ALA A 440 -10.24 24.81 -2.75
CA ALA A 440 -11.05 25.43 -3.80
C ALA A 440 -10.86 24.73 -5.16
N LEU A 441 -9.69 24.18 -5.43
CA LEU A 441 -9.39 23.40 -6.62
C LEU A 441 -10.13 22.06 -6.58
N MET A 442 -10.07 21.35 -5.46
CA MET A 442 -10.77 20.06 -5.27
C MET A 442 -12.29 20.20 -5.40
N GLU A 443 -12.87 21.29 -4.86
CA GLU A 443 -14.30 21.60 -5.01
C GLU A 443 -14.73 21.79 -6.48
N LEU A 444 -13.83 22.30 -7.33
CA LEU A 444 -14.09 22.46 -8.77
C LEU A 444 -13.87 21.15 -9.55
N LEU A 445 -12.86 20.36 -9.19
CA LEU A 445 -12.52 19.11 -9.89
C LEU A 445 -13.46 17.96 -9.51
N ALA A 446 -13.95 17.92 -8.29
CA ALA A 446 -14.87 16.88 -7.80
C ALA A 446 -16.00 17.50 -6.96
N PRO A 447 -16.93 18.23 -7.59
CA PRO A 447 -18.00 18.93 -6.87
C PRO A 447 -18.90 17.93 -6.12
N GLY A 448 -19.10 18.18 -4.84
CA GLY A 448 -19.96 17.37 -3.97
C GLY A 448 -19.26 16.21 -3.25
N TYR A 449 -17.96 16.02 -3.43
CA TYR A 449 -17.19 15.11 -2.58
C TYR A 449 -17.04 15.72 -1.18
N THR A 450 -17.31 14.92 -0.15
CA THR A 450 -17.21 15.33 1.28
C THR A 450 -16.11 14.53 1.99
N TYR A 451 -15.32 15.21 2.82
CA TYR A 451 -14.22 14.60 3.59
C TYR A 451 -14.04 15.24 4.98
#